data_5e37506dbeafbe3ae3f788c915389b3e
#
_entry.id   5e37506dbeafbe3ae3f788c915389b3e
#
_cell.length_a   1.000
_cell.length_b   1.000
_cell.length_c   1.000
_cell.angle_alpha   90.00
_cell.angle_beta   90.00
_cell.angle_gamma   90.00
#
_symmetry.space_group_name_H-M   'P 1'
#
loop_
_entity.id
_entity.type
_entity.pdbx_description
1 polymer ?
#
loop_
_entity_poly.entity_id
_entity_poly.type
_entity_poly.pdbx_seq_one_letter_code
_entity_poly.pdbx_strand_id
1 'polypeptide(L)'
;LMSFGGPLEAPELAETVPLVDLRAARKWTNYPRATRPVGDPRAATTTLGDLFTIRRGLVTGSNDFFILPRDEASRRGLPTRFLRPILPSPRYLDDPIIESGPDGYPRVGRSLSLLDCDRPEDEVRRDHPALWAYLQEGVAKGLDAGYLTSRRTPWYAQERRDPPPFVCTYMGRHRGGRPPFRILWNRSGAVAANVYLLLYPKTALQRALGSRPELYPVVFGLLRDIRPAHFLDEGRVYGGGLHKMEPKELAALPADAILGTIGRNAGPCQATLAGF
;
A
#
# COMPACT_ATOMS: atom_id res chain seq x y z
N LEU A 1 26.57 17.53 -17.37
CA LEU A 1 26.98 17.06 -16.07
C LEU A 1 25.76 16.87 -15.18
N MET A 2 25.62 15.71 -14.54
CA MET A 2 24.62 15.44 -13.50
C MET A 2 25.37 15.25 -12.20
N SER A 3 24.88 15.85 -11.12
CA SER A 3 25.55 15.78 -9.80
C SER A 3 24.54 15.58 -8.68
N PHE A 4 24.99 15.00 -7.58
CA PHE A 4 24.15 14.70 -6.41
C PHE A 4 25.00 14.72 -5.12
N GLY A 5 24.40 15.20 -4.04
CA GLY A 5 25.05 15.29 -2.72
C GLY A 5 26.11 16.40 -2.62
N GLY A 6 26.41 16.84 -1.41
CA GLY A 6 27.40 17.88 -1.15
C GLY A 6 27.00 19.30 -1.64
N PRO A 7 27.92 20.28 -1.50
CA PRO A 7 27.74 21.62 -2.04
C PRO A 7 27.85 21.62 -3.57
N LEU A 8 27.30 22.63 -4.23
CA LEU A 8 27.26 22.71 -5.68
C LEU A 8 28.66 22.70 -6.34
N GLU A 9 29.62 23.31 -5.66
CA GLU A 9 31.03 23.41 -6.09
C GLU A 9 31.82 22.10 -5.91
N ALA A 10 31.36 21.23 -5.00
CA ALA A 10 32.01 19.94 -4.68
C ALA A 10 30.95 18.88 -4.43
N PRO A 11 30.21 18.42 -5.44
CA PRO A 11 29.22 17.37 -5.28
C PRO A 11 29.89 16.04 -4.93
N GLU A 12 29.26 15.25 -4.06
CA GLU A 12 29.74 13.91 -3.66
C GLU A 12 29.76 12.93 -4.84
N LEU A 13 28.85 13.12 -5.79
CA LEU A 13 28.73 12.30 -6.98
C LEU A 13 28.49 13.19 -8.20
N ALA A 14 29.28 13.02 -9.25
CA ALA A 14 29.12 13.72 -10.52
C ALA A 14 29.35 12.76 -11.68
N GLU A 15 28.52 12.85 -12.73
CA GLU A 15 28.60 12.01 -13.92
C GLU A 15 28.34 12.86 -15.18
N THR A 16 29.14 12.69 -16.21
CA THR A 16 28.87 13.23 -17.54
C THR A 16 28.03 12.22 -18.31
N VAL A 17 26.76 12.56 -18.53
CA VAL A 17 25.80 11.70 -19.23
C VAL A 17 25.56 12.24 -20.63
N PRO A 18 25.70 11.42 -21.68
CA PRO A 18 25.37 11.83 -23.04
C PRO A 18 23.92 12.29 -23.16
N LEU A 19 23.68 13.37 -23.93
CA LEU A 19 22.33 13.91 -24.07
C LEU A 19 21.36 12.92 -24.72
N VAL A 20 21.84 12.02 -25.56
CA VAL A 20 21.06 10.94 -26.19
C VAL A 20 20.52 10.00 -25.11
N ASP A 21 21.32 9.66 -24.09
CA ASP A 21 20.94 8.78 -23.00
C ASP A 21 19.91 9.46 -22.07
N LEU A 22 20.12 10.77 -21.79
CA LEU A 22 19.16 11.56 -21.02
C LEU A 22 17.81 11.68 -21.74
N ARG A 23 17.81 11.84 -23.07
CA ARG A 23 16.57 11.89 -23.87
C ARG A 23 15.85 10.54 -23.92
N ALA A 24 16.59 9.44 -23.92
CA ALA A 24 16.06 8.09 -23.88
C ALA A 24 15.62 7.67 -22.46
N ALA A 25 16.13 8.34 -21.43
CA ALA A 25 15.83 8.00 -20.05
C ALA A 25 14.40 8.42 -19.67
N ARG A 26 13.66 7.50 -19.06
CA ARG A 26 12.31 7.76 -18.51
C ARG A 26 12.34 8.78 -17.35
N LYS A 27 13.43 8.79 -16.58
CA LYS A 27 13.65 9.69 -15.43
C LYS A 27 15.10 10.17 -15.41
N TRP A 28 15.30 11.46 -15.29
CA TRP A 28 16.63 12.05 -15.13
C TRP A 28 17.16 11.95 -13.70
N THR A 29 16.26 11.73 -12.73
CA THR A 29 16.63 11.49 -11.32
C THR A 29 17.43 10.20 -11.10
N ASN A 30 17.56 9.36 -12.14
CA ASN A 30 18.42 8.18 -12.11
C ASN A 30 19.90 8.50 -12.37
N TYR A 31 20.24 9.76 -12.57
CA TYR A 31 21.61 10.24 -12.77
C TYR A 31 21.99 11.29 -11.71
N PRO A 32 23.25 11.36 -11.28
CA PRO A 32 24.34 10.43 -11.55
C PRO A 32 24.12 9.07 -10.88
N ARG A 33 24.66 8.00 -11.47
CA ARG A 33 24.52 6.63 -10.94
C ARG A 33 25.71 6.26 -10.09
N ALA A 34 25.49 5.98 -8.82
CA ALA A 34 26.53 5.46 -7.93
C ALA A 34 27.01 4.05 -8.35
N THR A 35 26.15 3.27 -8.97
CA THR A 35 26.46 1.93 -9.52
C THR A 35 25.63 1.69 -10.79
N ARG A 36 26.24 1.05 -11.80
CA ARG A 36 25.46 0.55 -12.97
C ARG A 36 24.41 -0.45 -12.49
N PRO A 37 23.16 -0.36 -12.95
CA PRO A 37 22.15 -1.37 -12.63
C PRO A 37 22.63 -2.74 -13.10
N VAL A 38 22.66 -3.70 -12.20
CA VAL A 38 22.90 -5.09 -12.58
C VAL A 38 21.60 -5.65 -13.16
N GLY A 39 21.50 -5.70 -14.46
CA GLY A 39 20.33 -6.13 -15.23
C GLY A 39 19.46 -4.96 -15.69
N ASP A 40 19.11 -4.93 -16.96
CA ASP A 40 18.18 -3.94 -17.52
C ASP A 40 16.77 -4.26 -16.97
N PRO A 41 16.11 -3.34 -16.23
CA PRO A 41 14.71 -3.53 -15.82
C PRO A 41 13.77 -3.71 -17.03
N ARG A 42 14.22 -3.32 -18.23
CA ARG A 42 13.50 -3.51 -19.49
C ARG A 42 13.49 -4.96 -19.98
N ALA A 43 14.30 -5.83 -19.37
CA ALA A 43 14.27 -7.27 -19.68
C ALA A 43 13.12 -8.01 -18.99
N ALA A 44 12.42 -7.39 -18.02
CA ALA A 44 11.23 -7.99 -17.42
C ALA A 44 10.09 -7.98 -18.43
N THR A 45 9.57 -9.16 -18.75
CA THR A 45 8.39 -9.31 -19.61
C THR A 45 7.09 -9.11 -18.86
N THR A 46 7.10 -9.27 -17.54
CA THR A 46 5.95 -9.14 -16.64
C THR A 46 6.28 -8.15 -15.51
N THR A 47 5.35 -7.26 -15.24
CA THR A 47 5.45 -6.27 -14.16
C THR A 47 4.46 -6.56 -13.03
N LEU A 48 4.65 -5.94 -11.86
CA LEU A 48 3.65 -6.01 -10.79
C LEU A 48 2.29 -5.50 -11.23
N GLY A 49 2.24 -4.50 -12.12
CA GLY A 49 1.00 -3.97 -12.67
C GLY A 49 0.23 -4.97 -13.53
N ASP A 50 0.88 -5.98 -14.10
CA ASP A 50 0.22 -7.06 -14.84
C ASP A 50 -0.49 -8.04 -13.91
N LEU A 51 0.06 -8.26 -12.71
CA LEU A 51 -0.42 -9.23 -11.73
C LEU A 51 -1.29 -8.63 -10.63
N PHE A 52 -1.11 -7.33 -10.33
CA PHE A 52 -1.82 -6.64 -9.24
C PHE A 52 -2.49 -5.37 -9.72
N THR A 53 -3.66 -5.09 -9.16
CA THR A 53 -4.22 -3.74 -9.14
C THR A 53 -3.61 -3.01 -7.95
N ILE A 54 -2.82 -1.96 -8.23
CA ILE A 54 -2.12 -1.20 -7.20
C ILE A 54 -2.81 0.14 -7.00
N ARG A 55 -3.20 0.42 -5.73
CA ARG A 55 -3.90 1.64 -5.35
C ARG A 55 -3.28 2.26 -4.11
N ARG A 56 -3.41 3.55 -3.95
CA ARG A 56 -3.12 4.21 -2.68
C ARG A 56 -4.16 3.83 -1.64
N GLY A 57 -3.75 3.69 -0.37
CA GLY A 57 -4.65 3.41 0.73
C GLY A 57 -5.70 4.51 0.96
N LEU A 58 -6.65 4.22 1.84
CA LEU A 58 -7.78 5.09 2.16
C LEU A 58 -7.33 6.49 2.59
N VAL A 59 -8.01 7.50 2.06
CA VAL A 59 -7.85 8.90 2.48
C VAL A 59 -9.10 9.29 3.26
N THR A 60 -8.98 9.38 4.58
CA THR A 60 -10.14 9.64 5.45
C THR A 60 -10.63 11.08 5.42
N GLY A 61 -9.76 12.02 5.09
CA GLY A 61 -9.99 13.46 5.26
C GLY A 61 -9.48 14.00 6.60
N SER A 62 -9.49 13.15 7.64
CA SER A 62 -8.89 13.44 8.96
C SER A 62 -8.58 12.12 9.65
N ASN A 63 -7.33 11.66 9.55
CA ASN A 63 -6.94 10.39 10.17
C ASN A 63 -7.11 10.42 11.70
N ASP A 64 -6.81 11.55 12.33
CA ASP A 64 -6.89 11.70 13.79
C ASP A 64 -8.33 11.65 14.33
N PHE A 65 -9.32 11.87 13.47
CA PHE A 65 -10.73 11.75 13.79
C PHE A 65 -11.31 10.38 13.42
N PHE A 66 -11.05 9.92 12.20
CA PHE A 66 -11.68 8.69 11.69
C PHE A 66 -10.94 7.42 12.08
N ILE A 67 -9.69 7.49 12.54
CA ILE A 67 -8.89 6.34 12.96
C ILE A 67 -8.59 6.45 14.46
N LEU A 68 -9.29 5.63 15.23
CA LEU A 68 -9.19 5.65 16.69
C LEU A 68 -8.53 4.38 17.23
N PRO A 69 -7.85 4.46 18.38
CA PRO A 69 -7.55 3.29 19.18
C PRO A 69 -8.85 2.51 19.48
N ARG A 70 -8.78 1.19 19.38
CA ARG A 70 -9.95 0.33 19.57
C ARG A 70 -10.58 0.48 20.97
N ASP A 71 -9.74 0.63 21.97
CA ASP A 71 -10.16 0.86 23.36
C ASP A 71 -10.86 2.21 23.53
N GLU A 72 -10.41 3.24 22.82
CA GLU A 72 -11.07 4.53 22.79
C GLU A 72 -12.45 4.45 22.15
N ALA A 73 -12.55 3.79 20.99
CA ALA A 73 -13.83 3.57 20.33
C ALA A 73 -14.83 2.84 21.24
N SER A 74 -14.36 1.84 21.99
CA SER A 74 -15.17 1.11 22.97
C SER A 74 -15.59 1.99 24.15
N ARG A 75 -14.68 2.77 24.73
CA ARG A 75 -14.99 3.70 25.84
C ARG A 75 -15.99 4.78 25.43
N ARG A 76 -15.98 5.19 24.18
CA ARG A 76 -16.94 6.15 23.60
C ARG A 76 -18.29 5.50 23.25
N GLY A 77 -18.44 4.19 23.40
CA GLY A 77 -19.66 3.46 23.07
C GLY A 77 -19.98 3.45 21.57
N LEU A 78 -18.96 3.61 20.71
CA LEU A 78 -19.19 3.59 19.27
C LEU A 78 -19.63 2.19 18.82
N PRO A 79 -20.70 2.07 18.00
CA PRO A 79 -21.21 0.77 17.56
C PRO A 79 -20.19 0.02 16.72
N THR A 80 -19.86 -1.22 17.10
CA THR A 80 -18.84 -2.06 16.46
C THR A 80 -19.10 -2.29 14.98
N ARG A 81 -20.35 -2.31 14.54
CA ARG A 81 -20.75 -2.45 13.14
C ARG A 81 -20.26 -1.30 12.22
N PHE A 82 -19.91 -0.16 12.80
CA PHE A 82 -19.35 1.00 12.09
C PHE A 82 -17.83 1.14 12.30
N LEU A 83 -17.22 0.13 12.89
CA LEU A 83 -15.78 0.11 13.17
C LEU A 83 -15.14 -1.00 12.35
N ARG A 84 -14.21 -0.64 11.50
CA ARG A 84 -13.43 -1.59 10.68
C ARG A 84 -11.99 -1.65 11.17
N PRO A 85 -11.38 -2.84 11.24
CA PRO A 85 -9.95 -2.93 11.50
C PRO A 85 -9.15 -2.13 10.46
N ILE A 86 -8.13 -1.39 10.91
CA ILE A 86 -7.23 -0.66 10.03
C ILE A 86 -5.79 -0.82 10.49
N LEU A 87 -4.86 -0.97 9.53
CA LEU A 87 -3.45 -1.11 9.83
C LEU A 87 -2.88 0.17 10.46
N PRO A 88 -2.08 0.07 11.53
CA PRO A 88 -1.36 1.20 12.06
C PRO A 88 -0.31 1.71 11.07
N SER A 89 0.30 2.86 11.35
CA SER A 89 1.41 3.38 10.55
C SER A 89 2.55 2.36 10.48
N PRO A 90 3.27 2.24 9.32
CA PRO A 90 4.36 1.28 9.11
C PRO A 90 5.46 1.30 10.18
N ARG A 91 5.64 2.42 10.86
CA ARG A 91 6.63 2.57 11.95
C ARG A 91 6.35 1.70 13.17
N TYR A 92 5.10 1.24 13.34
CA TYR A 92 4.67 0.38 14.43
C TYR A 92 4.60 -1.11 14.02
N LEU A 93 5.02 -1.44 12.81
CA LEU A 93 5.03 -2.79 12.28
C LEU A 93 6.48 -3.25 12.09
N ASP A 94 6.97 -4.07 12.98
CA ASP A 94 8.31 -4.65 12.91
C ASP A 94 8.30 -5.93 12.07
N ASP A 95 7.30 -6.80 12.30
CA ASP A 95 7.11 -8.02 11.52
C ASP A 95 6.52 -7.69 10.13
N PRO A 96 7.08 -8.27 9.06
CA PRO A 96 6.52 -8.13 7.73
C PRO A 96 5.25 -8.97 7.49
N ILE A 97 4.91 -9.89 8.38
CA ILE A 97 3.66 -10.67 8.36
C ILE A 97 2.73 -10.15 9.46
N ILE A 98 1.57 -9.69 9.06
CA ILE A 98 0.56 -9.14 9.97
C ILE A 98 -0.50 -10.21 10.19
N GLU A 99 -0.40 -10.92 11.29
CA GLU A 99 -1.34 -11.98 11.66
C GLU A 99 -2.70 -11.43 12.10
N SER A 100 -3.75 -12.22 11.90
CA SER A 100 -5.11 -11.91 12.32
C SER A 100 -5.40 -12.38 13.75
N GLY A 101 -6.10 -11.55 14.51
CA GLY A 101 -6.87 -12.02 15.67
C GLY A 101 -8.16 -12.73 15.24
N PRO A 102 -8.86 -13.39 16.17
CA PRO A 102 -10.12 -14.09 15.89
C PRO A 102 -11.24 -13.14 15.44
N ASP A 103 -11.12 -11.87 15.77
CA ASP A 103 -12.05 -10.78 15.43
C ASP A 103 -11.68 -10.02 14.16
N GLY A 104 -10.69 -10.50 13.41
CA GLY A 104 -10.20 -9.89 12.17
C GLY A 104 -9.25 -8.70 12.37
N TYR A 105 -9.02 -8.26 13.61
CA TYR A 105 -8.02 -7.22 13.88
C TYR A 105 -6.60 -7.75 13.75
N PRO A 106 -5.65 -6.90 13.31
CA PRO A 106 -4.25 -7.29 13.24
C PRO A 106 -3.68 -7.52 14.65
N ARG A 107 -2.89 -8.59 14.83
CA ARG A 107 -2.15 -8.88 16.06
C ARG A 107 -0.89 -8.02 16.12
N VAL A 108 -1.07 -6.77 16.46
CA VAL A 108 0.01 -5.77 16.57
C VAL A 108 -0.16 -4.98 17.85
N GLY A 109 0.91 -4.37 18.34
CA GLY A 109 0.90 -3.65 19.61
C GLY A 109 -0.06 -2.44 19.66
N ARG A 110 -0.58 -1.98 18.51
CA ARG A 110 -1.53 -0.87 18.41
C ARG A 110 -2.72 -1.27 17.54
N SER A 111 -3.81 -1.64 18.20
CA SER A 111 -5.08 -1.99 17.55
C SER A 111 -5.88 -0.72 17.24
N LEU A 112 -6.20 -0.50 15.95
CA LEU A 112 -6.90 0.68 15.46
C LEU A 112 -8.19 0.30 14.75
N SER A 113 -9.20 1.16 14.90
CA SER A 113 -10.48 1.08 14.18
C SER A 113 -10.65 2.29 13.28
N LEU A 114 -11.10 2.04 12.06
CA LEU A 114 -11.61 3.06 11.15
C LEU A 114 -13.11 3.21 11.41
N LEU A 115 -13.55 4.43 11.71
CA LEU A 115 -14.96 4.78 11.70
C LEU A 115 -15.45 4.85 10.25
N ASP A 116 -16.39 3.96 9.90
CA ASP A 116 -16.96 3.83 8.56
C ASP A 116 -18.48 3.64 8.68
N CYS A 117 -19.22 4.72 8.59
CA CYS A 117 -20.67 4.76 8.65
C CYS A 117 -21.23 5.44 7.40
N ASP A 118 -22.14 4.78 6.72
CA ASP A 118 -22.82 5.28 5.51
C ASP A 118 -24.30 5.62 5.76
N ARG A 119 -24.75 5.54 7.04
CA ARG A 119 -26.14 5.82 7.41
C ARG A 119 -26.42 7.32 7.34
N PRO A 120 -27.64 7.72 6.94
CA PRO A 120 -28.07 9.13 6.98
C PRO A 120 -28.01 9.70 8.39
N GLU A 121 -27.84 11.02 8.48
CA GLU A 121 -27.66 11.72 9.77
C GLU A 121 -28.88 11.56 10.70
N ASP A 122 -30.09 11.57 10.15
CA ASP A 122 -31.33 11.38 10.92
C ASP A 122 -31.41 9.99 11.53
N GLU A 123 -30.97 8.94 10.82
CA GLU A 123 -30.88 7.58 11.33
C GLU A 123 -29.81 7.49 12.44
N VAL A 124 -28.61 8.04 12.19
CA VAL A 124 -27.54 8.04 13.18
C VAL A 124 -27.96 8.78 14.45
N ARG A 125 -28.60 9.94 14.31
CA ARG A 125 -29.08 10.75 15.43
C ARG A 125 -30.10 10.01 16.27
N ARG A 126 -31.03 9.28 15.62
CA ARG A 126 -32.11 8.55 16.28
C ARG A 126 -31.65 7.26 16.93
N ASP A 127 -30.85 6.47 16.21
CA ASP A 127 -30.60 5.07 16.57
C ASP A 127 -29.18 4.86 17.18
N HIS A 128 -28.28 5.86 17.08
CA HIS A 128 -26.88 5.75 17.50
C HIS A 128 -26.38 7.01 18.23
N PRO A 129 -26.96 7.35 19.41
CA PRO A 129 -26.67 8.62 20.08
C PRO A 129 -25.19 8.82 20.44
N ALA A 130 -24.46 7.75 20.78
CA ALA A 130 -23.02 7.84 21.05
C ALA A 130 -22.21 8.20 19.79
N LEU A 131 -22.56 7.58 18.66
CA LEU A 131 -21.94 7.93 17.38
C LEU A 131 -22.32 9.35 16.96
N TRP A 132 -23.59 9.73 17.12
CA TRP A 132 -24.03 11.09 16.82
C TRP A 132 -23.25 12.14 17.61
N ALA A 133 -23.10 11.94 18.92
CA ALA A 133 -22.31 12.83 19.78
C ALA A 133 -20.86 12.95 19.29
N TYR A 134 -20.25 11.83 18.90
CA TYR A 134 -18.90 11.83 18.34
C TYR A 134 -18.82 12.59 17.01
N LEU A 135 -19.79 12.42 16.12
CA LEU A 135 -19.83 13.16 14.84
C LEU A 135 -19.99 14.67 15.07
N GLN A 136 -20.75 15.10 16.10
CA GLN A 136 -20.87 16.51 16.47
C GLN A 136 -19.54 17.11 16.93
N GLU A 137 -18.65 16.33 17.58
CA GLU A 137 -17.27 16.78 17.83
C GLU A 137 -16.51 17.06 16.52
N GLY A 138 -16.77 16.27 15.48
CA GLY A 138 -16.20 16.47 14.14
C GLY A 138 -16.72 17.75 13.48
N VAL A 139 -18.02 17.99 13.55
CA VAL A 139 -18.65 19.22 13.04
C VAL A 139 -18.08 20.45 13.78
N ALA A 140 -17.97 20.38 15.09
CA ALA A 140 -17.37 21.47 15.89
C ALA A 140 -15.91 21.78 15.50
N LYS A 141 -15.20 20.82 14.93
CA LYS A 141 -13.84 20.96 14.37
C LYS A 141 -13.83 21.37 12.90
N GLY A 142 -14.99 21.57 12.27
CA GLY A 142 -15.14 21.92 10.84
C GLY A 142 -14.79 20.78 9.88
N LEU A 143 -14.82 19.53 10.34
CA LEU A 143 -14.43 18.39 9.50
C LEU A 143 -15.45 18.08 8.40
N ASP A 144 -16.72 18.38 8.61
CA ASP A 144 -17.81 18.27 7.64
C ASP A 144 -17.60 19.18 6.42
N ALA A 145 -17.02 20.36 6.64
CA ALA A 145 -16.68 21.34 5.60
C ALA A 145 -15.31 21.09 4.94
N GLY A 146 -14.56 20.06 5.37
CA GLY A 146 -13.25 19.73 4.82
C GLY A 146 -13.30 19.36 3.34
N TYR A 147 -12.18 19.60 2.60
CA TYR A 147 -12.11 19.40 1.14
C TYR A 147 -12.57 18.01 0.67
N LEU A 148 -12.26 16.95 1.40
CA LEU A 148 -12.66 15.59 1.04
C LEU A 148 -14.02 15.20 1.63
N THR A 149 -14.26 15.57 2.86
CA THR A 149 -15.45 15.19 3.61
C THR A 149 -16.71 15.87 3.07
N SER A 150 -16.64 17.16 2.71
CA SER A 150 -17.75 17.89 2.11
C SER A 150 -18.24 17.33 0.77
N ARG A 151 -17.46 16.45 0.12
CA ARG A 151 -17.83 15.76 -1.13
C ARG A 151 -18.44 14.39 -0.92
N ARG A 152 -18.68 14.00 0.34
CA ARG A 152 -19.27 12.70 0.71
C ARG A 152 -20.70 12.91 1.19
N THR A 153 -21.51 11.93 1.00
CA THR A 153 -22.90 11.90 1.50
C THR A 153 -23.14 10.56 2.19
N PRO A 154 -23.22 10.54 3.52
CA PRO A 154 -22.95 11.64 4.46
C PRO A 154 -21.45 11.99 4.55
N TRP A 155 -21.10 13.15 5.12
CA TRP A 155 -19.71 13.68 5.18
C TRP A 155 -18.72 12.75 5.88
N TYR A 156 -19.19 11.92 6.80
CA TYR A 156 -18.41 10.96 7.57
C TYR A 156 -18.26 9.60 6.88
N ALA A 157 -18.93 9.36 5.76
CA ALA A 157 -18.78 8.12 5.01
C ALA A 157 -17.35 7.93 4.50
N GLN A 158 -16.89 6.68 4.47
CA GLN A 158 -15.56 6.34 3.96
C GLN A 158 -15.66 5.60 2.63
N GLU A 159 -14.58 5.67 1.84
CA GLU A 159 -14.46 4.85 0.65
C GLU A 159 -14.42 3.36 1.05
N ARG A 160 -15.26 2.54 0.45
CA ARG A 160 -15.26 1.10 0.70
C ARG A 160 -14.12 0.45 -0.05
N ARG A 161 -13.27 -0.24 0.68
CA ARG A 161 -12.19 -1.08 0.16
C ARG A 161 -12.09 -2.36 0.94
N ASP A 162 -11.76 -3.43 0.23
CA ASP A 162 -11.47 -4.71 0.86
C ASP A 162 -10.09 -4.67 1.54
N PRO A 163 -9.86 -5.51 2.56
CA PRO A 163 -8.54 -5.72 3.12
C PRO A 163 -7.56 -6.19 2.03
N PRO A 164 -6.46 -5.46 1.78
CA PRO A 164 -5.47 -5.88 0.79
C PRO A 164 -4.63 -7.02 1.35
N PRO A 165 -4.36 -8.10 0.59
CA PRO A 165 -3.48 -9.18 1.06
C PRO A 165 -2.03 -8.72 1.19
N PHE A 166 -1.58 -7.80 0.33
CA PHE A 166 -0.23 -7.24 0.42
C PHE A 166 -0.27 -5.72 0.39
N VAL A 167 0.63 -5.10 1.14
CA VAL A 167 0.81 -3.65 1.14
C VAL A 167 2.28 -3.30 1.01
N CYS A 168 2.56 -2.16 0.35
CA CYS A 168 3.88 -1.56 0.32
C CYS A 168 3.85 -0.23 1.07
N THR A 169 4.92 0.11 1.79
CA THR A 169 5.03 1.43 2.41
C THR A 169 5.11 2.51 1.33
N TYR A 170 4.29 3.55 1.48
CA TYR A 170 4.18 4.62 0.48
C TYR A 170 5.37 5.58 0.50
N MET A 171 5.86 5.88 1.70
CA MET A 171 6.97 6.81 1.93
C MET A 171 7.87 6.29 3.05
N GLY A 172 9.17 6.51 2.92
CA GLY A 172 10.12 6.11 3.95
C GLY A 172 11.49 6.76 3.78
N ARG A 173 12.31 6.61 4.81
CA ARG A 173 13.74 6.94 4.79
C ARG A 173 14.53 5.69 5.12
N HIS A 174 15.77 5.62 4.64
CA HIS A 174 16.71 4.66 5.19
C HIS A 174 16.94 5.00 6.66
N ARG A 175 16.64 4.08 7.56
CA ARG A 175 16.81 4.29 9.01
C ARG A 175 17.17 2.99 9.69
N GLY A 176 18.33 2.95 10.38
CA GLY A 176 18.74 1.79 11.17
C GLY A 176 18.78 0.49 10.38
N GLY A 177 19.29 0.50 9.13
CA GLY A 177 19.35 -0.66 8.24
C GLY A 177 18.02 -1.06 7.60
N ARG A 178 16.91 -0.36 7.90
CA ARG A 178 15.60 -0.62 7.27
C ARG A 178 15.49 0.11 5.93
N PRO A 179 15.07 -0.57 4.85
CA PRO A 179 14.84 0.07 3.56
C PRO A 179 13.64 1.02 3.63
N PRO A 180 13.59 2.07 2.76
CA PRO A 180 12.48 3.03 2.73
C PRO A 180 11.17 2.39 2.30
N PHE A 181 11.23 1.35 1.46
CA PHE A 181 10.08 0.62 0.98
C PHE A 181 10.09 -0.80 1.53
N ARG A 182 8.95 -1.22 2.08
CA ARG A 182 8.76 -2.57 2.63
C ARG A 182 7.47 -3.16 2.12
N ILE A 183 7.52 -4.39 1.67
CA ILE A 183 6.33 -5.20 1.39
C ILE A 183 5.93 -5.91 2.67
N LEU A 184 4.66 -5.83 3.02
CA LEU A 184 4.06 -6.50 4.17
C LEU A 184 2.92 -7.40 3.69
N TRP A 185 2.76 -8.54 4.32
CA TRP A 185 1.65 -9.46 4.10
C TRP A 185 0.58 -9.25 5.16
N ASN A 186 -0.57 -8.75 4.76
CA ASN A 186 -1.71 -8.55 5.65
C ASN A 186 -2.60 -9.80 5.62
N ARG A 187 -2.53 -10.59 6.68
CA ARG A 187 -3.38 -11.76 6.90
C ARG A 187 -4.63 -11.44 7.72
N SER A 188 -4.78 -10.17 8.15
CA SER A 188 -5.91 -9.70 8.94
C SER A 188 -7.04 -9.15 8.06
N GLY A 189 -8.18 -8.88 8.68
CA GLY A 189 -9.30 -8.16 8.06
C GLY A 189 -9.11 -6.64 8.00
N ALA A 190 -7.89 -6.13 8.25
CA ALA A 190 -7.65 -4.71 8.31
C ALA A 190 -7.50 -4.09 6.92
N VAL A 191 -8.18 -2.98 6.70
CA VAL A 191 -7.92 -2.05 5.59
C VAL A 191 -6.66 -1.23 5.88
N ALA A 192 -6.20 -0.42 4.92
CA ALA A 192 -5.01 0.38 5.14
C ALA A 192 -5.19 1.83 4.66
N ALA A 193 -4.68 2.77 5.45
CA ALA A 193 -4.69 4.20 5.14
C ALA A 193 -3.65 4.57 4.08
N ASN A 194 -3.67 5.81 3.65
CA ASN A 194 -2.87 6.37 2.55
C ASN A 194 -1.35 6.42 2.80
N VAL A 195 -0.88 5.89 3.92
CA VAL A 195 0.54 5.64 4.19
C VAL A 195 1.04 4.34 3.57
N TYR A 196 0.14 3.60 2.91
CA TYR A 196 0.41 2.37 2.19
C TYR A 196 -0.04 2.44 0.74
N LEU A 197 0.61 1.66 -0.11
CA LEU A 197 0.13 1.21 -1.41
C LEU A 197 -0.44 -0.20 -1.24
N LEU A 198 -1.63 -0.42 -1.78
CA LEU A 198 -2.42 -1.64 -1.65
C LEU A 198 -2.26 -2.47 -2.92
N LEU A 199 -1.87 -3.74 -2.79
CA LEU A 199 -1.70 -4.66 -3.90
C LEU A 199 -2.84 -5.69 -3.85
N TYR A 200 -3.77 -5.60 -4.78
CA TYR A 200 -4.85 -6.56 -4.97
C TYR A 200 -4.53 -7.47 -6.15
N PRO A 201 -4.46 -8.80 -5.96
CA PRO A 201 -4.24 -9.72 -7.06
C PRO A 201 -5.29 -9.55 -8.16
N LYS A 202 -4.85 -9.48 -9.43
CA LYS A 202 -5.73 -9.52 -10.58
C LYS A 202 -6.25 -10.93 -10.83
N THR A 203 -7.30 -11.07 -11.65
CA THR A 203 -8.09 -12.28 -11.84
C THR A 203 -7.28 -13.58 -11.93
N ALA A 204 -6.20 -13.62 -12.73
CA ALA A 204 -5.40 -14.83 -12.91
C ALA A 204 -4.68 -15.22 -11.60
N LEU A 205 -4.00 -14.26 -10.98
CA LEU A 205 -3.31 -14.45 -9.71
C LEU A 205 -4.32 -14.71 -8.56
N GLN A 206 -5.43 -14.00 -8.54
CA GLN A 206 -6.49 -14.18 -7.55
C GLN A 206 -7.08 -15.59 -7.60
N ARG A 207 -7.34 -16.14 -8.78
CA ARG A 207 -7.81 -17.53 -8.95
C ARG A 207 -6.77 -18.53 -8.47
N ALA A 208 -5.49 -18.32 -8.83
CA ALA A 208 -4.41 -19.19 -8.39
C ALA A 208 -4.26 -19.20 -6.86
N LEU A 209 -4.31 -18.04 -6.22
CA LEU A 209 -4.24 -17.92 -4.77
C LEU A 209 -5.48 -18.46 -4.05
N GLY A 210 -6.66 -18.33 -4.66
CA GLY A 210 -7.91 -18.88 -4.11
C GLY A 210 -7.98 -20.39 -4.17
N SER A 211 -7.47 -21.01 -5.26
CA SER A 211 -7.43 -22.46 -5.41
C SER A 211 -6.25 -23.11 -4.67
N ARG A 212 -5.18 -22.35 -4.40
CA ARG A 212 -3.93 -22.82 -3.77
C ARG A 212 -3.42 -21.79 -2.75
N PRO A 213 -4.02 -21.74 -1.55
CA PRO A 213 -3.64 -20.78 -0.51
C PRO A 213 -2.17 -20.86 -0.08
N GLU A 214 -1.52 -22.02 -0.26
CA GLU A 214 -0.10 -22.24 -0.01
C GLU A 214 0.81 -21.39 -0.92
N LEU A 215 0.28 -20.79 -1.97
CA LEU A 215 1.03 -19.85 -2.81
C LEU A 215 1.19 -18.45 -2.19
N TYR A 216 0.36 -18.09 -1.19
CA TYR A 216 0.50 -16.77 -0.54
C TYR A 216 1.89 -16.51 0.04
N PRO A 217 2.49 -17.41 0.86
CA PRO A 217 3.84 -17.22 1.36
C PRO A 217 4.89 -17.20 0.23
N VAL A 218 4.70 -17.97 -0.84
CA VAL A 218 5.61 -17.98 -1.98
C VAL A 218 5.58 -16.63 -2.71
N VAL A 219 4.39 -16.13 -3.04
CA VAL A 219 4.22 -14.82 -3.68
C VAL A 219 4.75 -13.71 -2.79
N PHE A 220 4.51 -13.78 -1.50
CA PHE A 220 5.05 -12.83 -0.54
C PHE A 220 6.58 -12.83 -0.50
N GLY A 221 7.21 -14.01 -0.49
CA GLY A 221 8.66 -14.16 -0.58
C GLY A 221 9.20 -13.47 -1.83
N LEU A 222 8.63 -13.78 -3.00
CA LEU A 222 9.04 -13.20 -4.28
C LEU A 222 8.85 -11.67 -4.34
N LEU A 223 7.78 -11.15 -3.73
CA LEU A 223 7.58 -9.69 -3.61
C LEU A 223 8.67 -9.03 -2.75
N ARG A 224 9.14 -9.69 -1.69
CA ARG A 224 10.23 -9.21 -0.83
C ARG A 224 11.60 -9.33 -1.46
N ASP A 225 11.78 -10.32 -2.34
CA ASP A 225 13.03 -10.58 -3.04
C ASP A 225 13.26 -9.60 -4.22
N ILE A 226 12.28 -8.76 -4.55
CA ILE A 226 12.48 -7.66 -5.50
C ILE A 226 13.63 -6.78 -4.95
N ARG A 227 14.67 -6.63 -5.76
CA ARG A 227 15.90 -5.92 -5.37
C ARG A 227 15.58 -4.49 -4.92
N PRO A 228 16.15 -4.02 -3.80
CA PRO A 228 15.97 -2.65 -3.34
C PRO A 228 16.28 -1.58 -4.39
N ALA A 229 17.25 -1.85 -5.28
CA ALA A 229 17.60 -0.96 -6.38
C ALA A 229 16.40 -0.67 -7.31
N HIS A 230 15.58 -1.67 -7.64
CA HIS A 230 14.40 -1.46 -8.47
C HIS A 230 13.40 -0.50 -7.83
N PHE A 231 13.21 -0.60 -6.50
CA PHE A 231 12.35 0.35 -5.79
C PHE A 231 12.93 1.77 -5.79
N LEU A 232 14.25 1.91 -5.67
CA LEU A 232 14.91 3.21 -5.65
C LEU A 232 14.92 3.84 -7.04
N ASP A 233 15.12 3.05 -8.09
CA ASP A 233 15.12 3.50 -9.49
C ASP A 233 13.73 3.97 -9.92
N GLU A 234 12.67 3.31 -9.49
CA GLU A 234 11.29 3.70 -9.80
C GLU A 234 10.73 4.75 -8.85
N GLY A 235 11.15 4.78 -7.60
CA GLY A 235 10.71 5.75 -6.60
C GLY A 235 11.23 7.16 -6.85
N ARG A 236 10.73 8.11 -6.07
CA ARG A 236 11.18 9.51 -6.07
C ARG A 236 11.92 9.81 -4.78
N VAL A 237 12.97 10.61 -4.89
CA VAL A 237 13.73 11.09 -3.74
C VAL A 237 13.43 12.57 -3.53
N TYR A 238 13.08 12.92 -2.31
CA TYR A 238 12.84 14.29 -1.85
C TYR A 238 13.94 14.72 -0.88
N GLY A 239 14.01 16.00 -0.59
CA GLY A 239 14.96 16.56 0.37
C GLY A 239 14.97 15.79 1.70
N GLY A 240 16.16 15.68 2.32
CA GLY A 240 16.36 14.94 3.57
C GLY A 240 16.24 13.42 3.43
N GLY A 241 16.47 12.86 2.23
CA GLY A 241 16.50 11.42 1.98
C GLY A 241 15.13 10.73 2.11
N LEU A 242 14.04 11.48 1.92
CA LEU A 242 12.70 10.91 1.91
C LEU A 242 12.42 10.28 0.54
N HIS A 243 12.19 8.98 0.53
CA HIS A 243 11.75 8.25 -0.66
C HIS A 243 10.23 8.13 -0.69
N LYS A 244 9.64 8.27 -1.88
CA LYS A 244 8.21 8.14 -2.14
C LYS A 244 7.98 7.24 -3.35
N MET A 245 6.99 6.37 -3.27
CA MET A 245 6.58 5.43 -4.33
C MET A 245 5.12 5.70 -4.72
N GLU A 246 4.86 6.03 -5.97
CA GLU A 246 3.49 6.15 -6.47
C GLU A 246 2.97 4.79 -6.99
N PRO A 247 1.63 4.58 -7.08
CA PRO A 247 1.08 3.32 -7.57
C PRO A 247 1.61 2.89 -8.94
N LYS A 248 1.80 3.83 -9.86
CA LYS A 248 2.33 3.54 -11.20
C LYS A 248 3.81 3.14 -11.18
N GLU A 249 4.57 3.68 -10.23
CA GLU A 249 5.99 3.36 -10.04
C GLU A 249 6.14 1.96 -9.45
N LEU A 250 5.36 1.62 -8.43
CA LEU A 250 5.32 0.27 -7.88
C LEU A 250 4.84 -0.75 -8.92
N ALA A 251 3.88 -0.38 -9.76
CA ALA A 251 3.36 -1.24 -10.83
C ALA A 251 4.41 -1.57 -11.91
N ALA A 252 5.44 -0.73 -12.09
CA ALA A 252 6.49 -0.95 -13.07
C ALA A 252 7.59 -1.94 -12.61
N LEU A 253 7.59 -2.36 -11.35
CA LEU A 253 8.59 -3.30 -10.84
C LEU A 253 8.45 -4.69 -11.48
N PRO A 254 9.59 -5.42 -11.68
CA PRO A 254 9.59 -6.74 -12.32
C PRO A 254 8.83 -7.79 -11.49
N ALA A 255 8.10 -8.68 -12.15
CA ALA A 255 7.28 -9.71 -11.55
C ALA A 255 7.35 -11.08 -12.25
N ASP A 256 8.33 -11.30 -13.15
CA ASP A 256 8.48 -12.55 -13.91
C ASP A 256 8.57 -13.79 -13.01
N ALA A 257 9.23 -13.69 -11.86
CA ALA A 257 9.36 -14.78 -10.91
C ALA A 257 7.99 -15.21 -10.35
N ILE A 258 7.09 -14.26 -10.11
CA ILE A 258 5.73 -14.54 -9.63
C ILE A 258 4.94 -15.25 -10.73
N LEU A 259 4.97 -14.74 -11.96
CA LEU A 259 4.30 -15.37 -13.10
C LEU A 259 4.80 -16.79 -13.33
N GLY A 260 6.12 -17.00 -13.31
CA GLY A 260 6.74 -18.32 -13.48
C GLY A 260 6.31 -19.33 -12.42
N THR A 261 6.06 -18.90 -11.19
CA THR A 261 5.56 -19.76 -10.11
C THR A 261 4.10 -20.18 -10.33
N ILE A 262 3.25 -19.25 -10.77
CA ILE A 262 1.84 -19.54 -11.05
C ILE A 262 1.72 -20.49 -12.24
N GLY A 263 2.49 -20.26 -13.31
CA GLY A 263 2.45 -21.06 -14.55
C GLY A 263 3.00 -22.47 -14.37
N ARG A 264 4.12 -22.65 -13.67
CA ARG A 264 4.72 -23.97 -13.42
C ARG A 264 3.84 -24.91 -12.60
N ASN A 265 2.95 -24.34 -11.79
CA ASN A 265 2.03 -25.10 -10.94
C ASN A 265 0.61 -25.24 -11.54
N ALA A 266 0.35 -24.69 -12.72
CA ALA A 266 -0.78 -25.08 -13.55
C ALA A 266 -0.40 -26.39 -14.23
N GLY A 267 -0.60 -27.53 -13.56
CA GLY A 267 -0.49 -28.84 -14.18
C GLY A 267 -1.35 -28.89 -15.44
N PRO A 268 -1.04 -29.78 -16.42
CA PRO A 268 -1.77 -29.85 -17.66
C PRO A 268 -3.25 -30.06 -17.35
N CYS A 269 -4.08 -29.09 -17.70
CA CYS A 269 -5.50 -29.26 -17.80
C CYS A 269 -5.68 -30.38 -18.84
N GLN A 270 -5.97 -31.62 -18.40
CA GLN A 270 -6.37 -32.69 -19.30
C GLN A 270 -7.63 -32.19 -20.01
N ALA A 271 -7.44 -31.73 -21.25
CA ALA A 271 -8.52 -31.65 -22.20
C ALA A 271 -9.00 -33.06 -22.44
N THR A 272 -10.03 -33.49 -21.70
CA THR A 272 -10.77 -34.70 -22.02
C THR A 272 -11.49 -34.41 -23.33
N LEU A 273 -10.85 -34.78 -24.43
CA LEU A 273 -11.54 -35.03 -25.70
C LEU A 273 -12.49 -36.23 -25.45
N ALA A 274 -13.72 -35.92 -25.07
CA ALA A 274 -14.81 -36.89 -25.26
C ALA A 274 -15.15 -36.87 -26.76
N GLY A 275 -14.55 -37.82 -27.48
CA GLY A 275 -15.03 -38.19 -28.79
C GLY A 275 -16.33 -38.99 -28.64
N PHE A 276 -17.18 -38.80 -29.55
CA PHE A 276 -18.31 -39.44 -30.20
C PHE A 276 -19.59 -38.63 -30.17
#